data_58f49d4abd8e41a508b19f0b8f1dc71a
#
_entry.id   58f49d4abd8e41a508b19f0b8f1dc71a
#
_cell.length_a   1.000
_cell.length_b   1.000
_cell.length_c   1.000
_cell.angle_alpha   90.00
_cell.angle_beta   90.00
_cell.angle_gamma   90.00
#
_symmetry.space_group_name_H-M   'P 1'
#
loop_
_entity.id
_entity.type
_entity.pdbx_description
1 polymer ?
#
loop_
_entity_poly.entity_id
_entity_poly.type
_entity_poly.pdbx_seq_one_letter_code
_entity_poly.pdbx_strand_id
1 'polypeptide(L)'
;MFAIDNYDFKGKRAIIRVDFNVPLNEKGEVTDDTRIRAAIPTIKKVLEKGGSVILMSHLGRPKKNPDPKFSLEQIVPAIEKRLGVKVMFAGDCMGEKAAEMAKNLKPGEVMLLENLRFYAEEEGKPRGLAEDATDEEKKAAKKALKEGPQKEFVKKLASYADCYINDAFGTAHRAHASTALIADYFPNDKMFGYVMENELKAVDGIMLNPERPFCAILGGSKVSTKITIIENLLEKVDVLVLGGGMTYTFAAAEGGKVGNSICEPDQFQTALDILAKAKEKGVKVVMSPDALIADAFSADANTNVAPANNIPDGWEGVDIADEGKKVFREEILKCKTILWNGPVGVFEIDKFATGSRAVAEAIAEATSKGAYSLIGGGDSVACINKFGLADKVSYVSTGGGALLEYMEGKELPGVAAIRK
;
A
#
# COMPACT_ATOMS: atom_id res chain seq x y z
N MET A 1 15.13 -16.84 11.40
CA MET A 1 14.46 -15.52 11.58
C MET A 1 14.01 -15.38 13.02
N PHE A 2 14.34 -14.28 13.67
CA PHE A 2 13.89 -13.97 15.02
C PHE A 2 12.57 -13.18 14.96
N ALA A 3 11.67 -13.44 15.92
CA ALA A 3 10.66 -12.47 16.25
C ALA A 3 11.31 -11.31 17.02
N ILE A 4 10.92 -10.08 16.75
CA ILE A 4 11.49 -8.88 17.38
C ILE A 4 11.44 -8.94 18.93
N ASP A 5 10.41 -9.58 19.48
CA ASP A 5 10.23 -9.75 20.90
C ASP A 5 11.27 -10.65 21.55
N ASN A 6 11.84 -11.59 20.80
CA ASN A 6 12.77 -12.59 21.31
C ASN A 6 14.24 -12.26 21.02
N TYR A 7 14.51 -11.19 20.29
CA TYR A 7 15.89 -10.81 19.93
C TYR A 7 16.53 -10.02 21.06
N ASP A 8 17.81 -10.31 21.31
CA ASP A 8 18.63 -9.58 22.31
C ASP A 8 19.29 -8.36 21.66
N PHE A 9 18.75 -7.18 21.94
CA PHE A 9 19.25 -5.90 21.43
C PHE A 9 20.32 -5.25 22.33
N LYS A 10 20.63 -5.82 23.48
CA LYS A 10 21.54 -5.20 24.45
C LYS A 10 22.91 -4.90 23.82
N GLY A 11 23.26 -3.61 23.78
CA GLY A 11 24.51 -3.13 23.21
C GLY A 11 24.60 -3.20 21.69
N LYS A 12 23.55 -3.60 20.99
CA LYS A 12 23.53 -3.71 19.53
C LYS A 12 22.97 -2.45 18.87
N ARG A 13 23.49 -2.16 17.68
CA ARG A 13 22.96 -1.12 16.79
C ARG A 13 22.01 -1.79 15.79
N ALA A 14 20.76 -1.42 15.82
CA ALA A 14 19.77 -1.93 14.88
C ALA A 14 19.54 -0.92 13.75
N ILE A 15 19.76 -1.33 12.50
CA ILE A 15 19.36 -0.53 11.34
C ILE A 15 17.93 -0.92 10.94
N ILE A 16 17.02 0.06 10.97
CA ILE A 16 15.59 -0.15 10.75
C ILE A 16 15.16 0.56 9.48
N ARG A 17 14.63 -0.19 8.53
CA ARG A 17 13.96 0.37 7.36
C ARG A 17 12.51 0.68 7.72
N VAL A 18 12.23 1.97 7.89
CA VAL A 18 10.90 2.51 8.17
C VAL A 18 10.30 3.17 6.92
N ASP A 19 9.00 3.34 6.88
CA ASP A 19 8.32 4.11 5.84
C ASP A 19 7.88 5.47 6.38
N PHE A 20 8.77 6.44 6.30
CA PHE A 20 8.52 7.83 6.68
C PHE A 20 8.22 8.72 5.47
N ASN A 21 7.67 8.14 4.42
CA ASN A 21 7.16 8.88 3.28
C ASN A 21 5.83 9.56 3.64
N VAL A 22 5.90 10.59 4.44
CA VAL A 22 4.77 11.35 5.00
C VAL A 22 4.49 12.61 4.18
N PRO A 23 3.24 13.10 4.14
CA PRO A 23 2.92 14.36 3.48
C PRO A 23 3.46 15.55 4.28
N LEU A 24 4.01 16.52 3.56
CA LEU A 24 4.50 17.78 4.10
C LEU A 24 3.70 18.95 3.52
N ASN A 25 3.52 20.01 4.31
CA ASN A 25 3.01 21.27 3.82
C ASN A 25 4.14 22.11 3.16
N GLU A 26 3.81 23.28 2.66
CA GLU A 26 4.77 24.19 2.00
C GLU A 26 5.92 24.64 2.93
N LYS A 27 5.74 24.55 4.25
CA LYS A 27 6.75 24.87 5.25
C LYS A 27 7.63 23.68 5.65
N GLY A 28 7.41 22.52 5.03
CA GLY A 28 8.12 21.29 5.37
C GLY A 28 7.63 20.60 6.66
N GLU A 29 6.47 20.98 7.18
CA GLU A 29 5.88 20.36 8.37
C GLU A 29 5.04 19.14 8.00
N VAL A 30 5.12 18.10 8.80
CA VAL A 30 4.35 16.88 8.63
C VAL A 30 2.86 17.14 8.88
N THR A 31 2.01 16.88 7.89
CA THR A 31 0.56 17.07 7.98
C THR A 31 -0.19 15.81 8.40
N ASP A 32 0.40 14.65 8.17
CA ASP A 32 -0.08 13.34 8.64
C ASP A 32 1.10 12.49 9.11
N ASP A 33 1.15 12.20 10.39
CA ASP A 33 2.23 11.43 11.02
C ASP A 33 1.89 9.94 11.26
N THR A 34 0.84 9.44 10.63
CA THR A 34 0.35 8.06 10.81
C THR A 34 1.47 7.03 10.62
N ARG A 35 2.30 7.18 9.59
CA ARG A 35 3.42 6.27 9.32
C ARG A 35 4.53 6.37 10.37
N ILE A 36 4.80 7.58 10.87
CA ILE A 36 5.76 7.76 11.97
C ILE A 36 5.23 7.04 13.22
N ARG A 37 3.98 7.29 13.61
CA ARG A 37 3.35 6.64 14.77
C ARG A 37 3.37 5.12 14.68
N ALA A 38 3.14 4.57 13.49
CA ALA A 38 3.14 3.12 13.27
C ALA A 38 4.51 2.48 13.54
N ALA A 39 5.61 3.17 13.25
CA ALA A 39 6.97 2.66 13.46
C ALA A 39 7.49 2.83 14.90
N ILE A 40 6.88 3.70 15.72
CA ILE A 40 7.33 3.97 17.09
C ILE A 40 7.45 2.71 17.95
N PRO A 41 6.50 1.76 17.96
CA PRO A 41 6.61 0.54 18.76
C PRO A 41 7.87 -0.27 18.44
N THR A 42 8.24 -0.40 17.18
CA THR A 42 9.46 -1.11 16.76
C THR A 42 10.71 -0.40 17.28
N ILE A 43 10.79 0.92 17.13
CA ILE A 43 11.92 1.73 17.60
C ILE A 43 12.06 1.62 19.13
N LYS A 44 10.96 1.80 19.85
CA LYS A 44 10.95 1.69 21.32
C LYS A 44 11.37 0.31 21.80
N LYS A 45 10.95 -0.76 21.13
CA LYS A 45 11.34 -2.13 21.51
C LYS A 45 12.87 -2.30 21.51
N VAL A 46 13.56 -1.78 20.51
CA VAL A 46 15.02 -1.81 20.43
C VAL A 46 15.65 -1.03 21.59
N LEU A 47 15.18 0.20 21.82
CA LEU A 47 15.71 1.09 22.88
C LEU A 47 15.47 0.52 24.27
N GLU A 48 14.28 0.02 24.56
CA GLU A 48 13.90 -0.58 25.85
C GLU A 48 14.72 -1.83 26.18
N LYS A 49 15.16 -2.56 25.15
CA LYS A 49 16.04 -3.72 25.29
C LYS A 49 17.54 -3.36 25.29
N GLY A 50 17.88 -2.09 25.44
CA GLY A 50 19.27 -1.62 25.57
C GLY A 50 20.04 -1.53 24.26
N GLY A 51 19.36 -1.46 23.14
CA GLY A 51 19.94 -1.20 21.82
C GLY A 51 20.00 0.27 21.46
N SER A 52 20.60 0.57 20.34
CA SER A 52 20.56 1.87 19.64
C SER A 52 19.98 1.70 18.24
N VAL A 53 19.47 2.78 17.66
CA VAL A 53 18.68 2.73 16.43
C VAL A 53 19.25 3.62 15.34
N ILE A 54 19.41 3.05 14.15
CA ILE A 54 19.73 3.76 12.93
C ILE A 54 18.51 3.66 12.01
N LEU A 55 17.81 4.79 11.81
CA LEU A 55 16.65 4.86 10.95
C LEU A 55 17.07 5.15 9.52
N MET A 56 16.48 4.42 8.58
CA MET A 56 16.60 4.71 7.15
C MET A 56 15.24 4.68 6.48
N SER A 57 14.97 5.65 5.64
CA SER A 57 13.72 5.82 4.92
C SER A 57 13.91 6.55 3.61
N HIS A 58 12.85 6.61 2.83
CA HIS A 58 12.71 7.51 1.69
C HIS A 58 11.63 8.56 1.96
N LEU A 59 11.70 9.66 1.23
CA LEU A 59 10.67 10.69 1.17
C LEU A 59 10.48 11.12 -0.28
N GLY A 60 9.26 11.03 -0.78
CA GLY A 60 8.92 11.41 -2.14
C GLY A 60 9.64 10.61 -3.23
N ARG A 61 9.80 11.26 -4.39
CA ARG A 61 10.45 10.67 -5.57
C ARG A 61 11.43 11.67 -6.20
N PRO A 62 12.57 11.93 -5.59
CA PRO A 62 13.61 12.76 -6.18
C PRO A 62 14.11 12.14 -7.50
N LYS A 63 14.24 12.95 -8.57
CA LYS A 63 14.49 12.42 -9.93
C LYS A 63 15.97 12.43 -10.31
N LYS A 64 16.68 13.54 -10.11
CA LYS A 64 18.05 13.72 -10.63
C LYS A 64 19.07 13.95 -9.53
N ASN A 65 18.89 14.98 -8.73
CA ASN A 65 19.81 15.40 -7.67
C ASN A 65 19.08 15.46 -6.32
N PRO A 66 19.82 15.43 -5.20
CA PRO A 66 19.25 15.76 -3.90
C PRO A 66 18.52 17.11 -3.95
N ASP A 67 17.29 17.13 -3.46
CA ASP A 67 16.44 18.33 -3.42
C ASP A 67 16.00 18.51 -1.96
N PRO A 68 16.27 19.68 -1.35
CA PRO A 68 15.94 19.93 0.06
C PRO A 68 14.50 19.65 0.44
N LYS A 69 13.57 19.80 -0.49
CA LYS A 69 12.13 19.46 -0.25
C LYS A 69 11.88 17.99 0.05
N PHE A 70 12.83 17.12 -0.28
CA PHE A 70 12.77 15.68 0.01
C PHE A 70 13.77 15.25 1.10
N SER A 71 14.42 16.21 1.78
CA SER A 71 15.30 15.87 2.90
C SER A 71 14.50 15.35 4.08
N LEU A 72 15.00 14.28 4.70
CA LEU A 72 14.43 13.72 5.92
C LEU A 72 14.69 14.60 7.17
N GLU A 73 15.55 15.59 7.08
CA GLU A 73 15.77 16.55 8.17
C GLU A 73 14.45 17.19 8.63
N GLN A 74 13.58 17.51 7.66
CA GLN A 74 12.29 18.17 7.91
C GLN A 74 11.37 17.39 8.84
N ILE A 75 11.48 16.05 8.87
CA ILE A 75 10.61 15.20 9.68
C ILE A 75 11.16 14.88 11.06
N VAL A 76 12.42 15.23 11.34
CA VAL A 76 13.07 14.98 12.64
C VAL A 76 12.23 15.48 13.81
N PRO A 77 11.68 16.73 13.82
CA PRO A 77 10.85 17.19 14.92
C PRO A 77 9.60 16.34 15.18
N ALA A 78 8.98 15.83 14.11
CA ALA A 78 7.81 14.96 14.22
C ALA A 78 8.16 13.60 14.82
N ILE A 79 9.32 13.04 14.46
CA ILE A 79 9.82 11.78 15.03
C ILE A 79 10.12 11.98 16.52
N GLU A 80 10.89 13.01 16.88
CA GLU A 80 11.24 13.33 18.26
C GLU A 80 9.99 13.51 19.15
N LYS A 81 8.99 14.24 18.62
CA LYS A 81 7.71 14.44 19.32
C LYS A 81 7.01 13.14 19.68
N ARG A 82 7.05 12.15 18.78
CA ARG A 82 6.38 10.85 18.99
C ARG A 82 7.22 9.86 19.78
N LEU A 83 8.52 9.90 19.59
CA LEU A 83 9.45 8.98 20.23
C LEU A 83 9.81 9.40 21.67
N GLY A 84 9.85 10.71 21.92
CA GLY A 84 10.21 11.27 23.23
C GLY A 84 11.72 11.31 23.51
N VAL A 85 12.55 11.04 22.49
CA VAL A 85 14.01 11.14 22.58
C VAL A 85 14.55 11.96 21.39
N LYS A 86 15.77 12.47 21.55
CA LYS A 86 16.47 13.20 20.47
C LYS A 86 16.84 12.26 19.33
N VAL A 87 16.75 12.77 18.10
CA VAL A 87 17.14 12.08 16.87
C VAL A 87 18.26 12.83 16.21
N MET A 88 19.41 12.22 16.11
CA MET A 88 20.58 12.80 15.44
C MET A 88 20.44 12.63 13.93
N PHE A 89 20.49 13.72 13.18
CA PHE A 89 20.42 13.67 11.72
C PHE A 89 21.82 13.59 11.10
N ALA A 90 22.04 12.55 10.30
CA ALA A 90 23.36 12.31 9.69
C ALA A 90 23.68 13.24 8.52
N GLY A 91 22.65 13.72 7.82
CA GLY A 91 22.78 14.58 6.64
C GLY A 91 23.22 13.85 5.36
N ASP A 92 23.51 12.57 5.46
CA ASP A 92 23.90 11.69 4.33
C ASP A 92 23.63 10.22 4.68
N CYS A 93 23.69 9.34 3.67
CA CYS A 93 23.66 7.88 3.84
C CYS A 93 25.03 7.25 3.81
N MET A 94 25.98 7.81 3.04
CA MET A 94 27.26 7.18 2.68
C MET A 94 28.51 7.87 3.24
N GLY A 95 28.37 9.14 3.62
CA GLY A 95 29.52 9.99 4.02
C GLY A 95 30.21 9.55 5.30
N GLU A 96 31.41 10.08 5.52
CA GLU A 96 32.22 9.80 6.72
C GLU A 96 31.48 10.20 8.00
N LYS A 97 30.76 11.32 7.98
CA LYS A 97 29.97 11.78 9.13
C LYS A 97 28.93 10.73 9.56
N ALA A 98 28.18 10.15 8.59
CA ALA A 98 27.20 9.11 8.90
C ALA A 98 27.87 7.86 9.50
N ALA A 99 29.00 7.45 8.94
CA ALA A 99 29.77 6.30 9.44
C ALA A 99 30.31 6.53 10.86
N GLU A 100 30.84 7.73 11.13
CA GLU A 100 31.35 8.09 12.46
C GLU A 100 30.22 8.18 13.49
N MET A 101 29.09 8.79 13.13
CA MET A 101 27.92 8.84 13.99
C MET A 101 27.43 7.43 14.35
N ALA A 102 27.30 6.53 13.35
CA ALA A 102 26.91 5.15 13.57
C ALA A 102 27.87 4.38 14.48
N LYS A 103 29.17 4.59 14.29
CA LYS A 103 30.23 3.97 15.11
C LYS A 103 30.17 4.40 16.57
N ASN A 104 29.85 5.68 16.82
CA ASN A 104 29.82 6.27 18.16
C ASN A 104 28.45 6.22 18.84
N LEU A 105 27.44 5.63 18.17
CA LEU A 105 26.07 5.56 18.66
C LEU A 105 25.97 4.69 19.93
N LYS A 106 25.41 5.26 20.98
CA LYS A 106 25.30 4.59 22.31
C LYS A 106 23.91 3.97 22.50
N PRO A 107 23.80 2.97 23.38
CA PRO A 107 22.49 2.44 23.77
C PRO A 107 21.52 3.56 24.18
N GLY A 108 20.29 3.48 23.70
CA GLY A 108 19.27 4.49 23.92
C GLY A 108 19.26 5.68 22.94
N GLU A 109 20.29 5.79 22.10
CA GLU A 109 20.38 6.86 21.07
C GLU A 109 19.76 6.42 19.75
N VAL A 110 19.26 7.42 19.01
CA VAL A 110 18.65 7.26 17.70
C VAL A 110 19.28 8.21 16.70
N MET A 111 19.66 7.69 15.54
CA MET A 111 20.06 8.51 14.39
C MET A 111 19.18 8.23 13.17
N LEU A 112 19.04 9.23 12.32
CA LEU A 112 18.35 9.16 11.05
C LEU A 112 19.31 9.45 9.91
N LEU A 113 19.39 8.56 8.94
CA LEU A 113 20.11 8.79 7.69
C LEU A 113 19.32 9.76 6.80
N GLU A 114 19.96 10.32 5.79
CA GLU A 114 19.30 11.14 4.77
C GLU A 114 18.47 10.23 3.84
N ASN A 115 17.62 10.85 3.02
CA ASN A 115 16.72 10.19 2.08
C ASN A 115 17.49 9.20 1.19
N LEU A 116 17.19 7.90 1.36
CA LEU A 116 17.80 6.82 0.59
C LEU A 116 17.68 7.02 -0.93
N ARG A 117 16.58 7.64 -1.39
CA ARG A 117 16.32 7.90 -2.81
C ARG A 117 17.10 9.08 -3.38
N PHE A 118 17.95 9.73 -2.60
CA PHE A 118 18.97 10.61 -3.16
C PHE A 118 20.05 9.80 -3.91
N TYR A 119 20.14 8.53 -3.63
CA TYR A 119 21.03 7.58 -4.29
C TYR A 119 20.30 6.71 -5.32
N ALA A 120 20.81 6.68 -6.56
CA ALA A 120 20.29 5.80 -7.62
C ALA A 120 20.43 4.32 -7.25
N GLU A 121 21.43 4.02 -6.43
CA GLU A 121 21.80 2.72 -5.88
C GLU A 121 20.68 2.13 -5.03
N GLU A 122 19.88 2.95 -4.33
CA GLU A 122 18.75 2.47 -3.55
C GLU A 122 17.74 1.73 -4.44
N GLU A 123 17.40 2.30 -5.57
CA GLU A 123 16.42 1.70 -6.48
C GLU A 123 17.06 0.76 -7.52
N GLY A 124 18.39 0.78 -7.67
CA GLY A 124 19.10 0.06 -8.72
C GLY A 124 18.69 0.53 -10.13
N LYS A 125 18.36 1.82 -10.25
CA LYS A 125 17.95 2.46 -11.50
C LYS A 125 18.92 3.59 -11.84
N PRO A 126 19.67 3.48 -12.97
CA PRO A 126 20.59 4.53 -13.38
C PRO A 126 19.84 5.82 -13.66
N ARG A 127 20.50 6.94 -13.40
CA ARG A 127 19.98 8.30 -13.62
C ARG A 127 20.88 9.05 -14.59
N GLY A 128 20.32 10.07 -15.25
CA GLY A 128 21.08 10.94 -16.16
C GLY A 128 21.49 10.30 -17.48
N LEU A 129 20.84 9.21 -17.89
CA LEU A 129 21.00 8.68 -19.23
C LEU A 129 20.45 9.67 -20.26
N ALA A 130 21.01 9.68 -21.47
CA ALA A 130 20.51 10.46 -22.59
C ALA A 130 19.06 10.07 -22.91
N GLU A 131 18.24 11.03 -23.34
CA GLU A 131 16.82 10.80 -23.64
C GLU A 131 16.64 9.79 -24.77
N ASP A 132 17.58 9.77 -25.73
CA ASP A 132 17.65 8.89 -26.89
C ASP A 132 18.43 7.59 -26.64
N ALA A 133 18.86 7.33 -25.38
CA ALA A 133 19.57 6.09 -25.05
C ALA A 133 18.78 4.86 -25.46
N THR A 134 19.45 3.93 -26.12
CA THR A 134 18.89 2.66 -26.58
C THR A 134 18.53 1.76 -25.39
N ASP A 135 17.68 0.76 -25.62
CA ASP A 135 17.33 -0.22 -24.57
C ASP A 135 18.55 -1.05 -24.13
N GLU A 136 19.51 -1.27 -25.03
CA GLU A 136 20.76 -1.96 -24.73
C GLU A 136 21.65 -1.12 -23.80
N GLU A 137 21.78 0.18 -24.09
CA GLU A 137 22.52 1.11 -23.23
C GLU A 137 21.87 1.25 -21.85
N LYS A 138 20.55 1.34 -21.78
CA LYS A 138 19.79 1.34 -20.53
C LYS A 138 19.99 0.06 -19.72
N LYS A 139 19.97 -1.10 -20.37
CA LYS A 139 20.24 -2.39 -19.74
C LYS A 139 21.67 -2.51 -19.23
N ALA A 140 22.66 -2.08 -20.04
CA ALA A 140 24.06 -2.08 -19.66
C ALA A 140 24.34 -1.16 -18.46
N ALA A 141 23.81 0.06 -18.48
CA ALA A 141 23.94 1.01 -17.38
C ALA A 141 23.30 0.48 -16.08
N LYS A 142 22.13 -0.15 -16.18
CA LYS A 142 21.46 -0.78 -15.02
C LYS A 142 22.26 -1.94 -14.47
N LYS A 143 22.84 -2.77 -15.33
CA LYS A 143 23.71 -3.89 -14.91
C LYS A 143 24.94 -3.38 -14.18
N ALA A 144 25.64 -2.40 -14.76
CA ALA A 144 26.85 -1.81 -14.18
C ALA A 144 26.56 -1.19 -12.80
N LEU A 145 25.45 -0.43 -12.67
CA LEU A 145 25.03 0.12 -11.39
C LEU A 145 24.81 -0.96 -10.32
N LYS A 146 24.12 -2.05 -10.69
CA LYS A 146 23.79 -3.13 -9.75
C LYS A 146 24.98 -3.97 -9.35
N GLU A 147 25.90 -4.23 -10.26
CA GLU A 147 27.08 -5.07 -10.00
C GLU A 147 28.20 -4.36 -9.23
N GLY A 148 28.25 -3.04 -9.29
CA GLY A 148 29.24 -2.20 -8.62
C GLY A 148 28.64 -1.29 -7.55
N PRO A 149 28.22 -0.05 -7.90
CA PRO A 149 27.84 0.98 -6.93
C PRO A 149 26.71 0.54 -5.97
N GLN A 150 25.70 -0.19 -6.44
CA GLN A 150 24.62 -0.65 -5.58
C GLN A 150 25.13 -1.63 -4.49
N LYS A 151 26.02 -2.54 -4.84
CA LYS A 151 26.62 -3.44 -3.85
C LYS A 151 27.43 -2.70 -2.79
N GLU A 152 28.21 -1.70 -3.19
CA GLU A 152 28.96 -0.87 -2.24
C GLU A 152 28.03 -0.05 -1.35
N PHE A 153 26.95 0.48 -1.90
CA PHE A 153 25.92 1.19 -1.13
C PHE A 153 25.30 0.29 -0.05
N VAL A 154 24.86 -0.91 -0.44
CA VAL A 154 24.29 -1.89 0.50
C VAL A 154 25.29 -2.28 1.57
N LYS A 155 26.53 -2.61 1.18
CA LYS A 155 27.61 -2.97 2.10
C LYS A 155 27.90 -1.86 3.11
N LYS A 156 27.91 -0.60 2.65
CA LYS A 156 28.12 0.56 3.51
C LYS A 156 26.99 0.71 4.54
N LEU A 157 25.74 0.67 4.12
CA LEU A 157 24.59 0.70 5.02
C LEU A 157 24.65 -0.43 6.05
N ALA A 158 24.93 -1.65 5.62
CA ALA A 158 25.03 -2.80 6.50
C ALA A 158 26.17 -2.67 7.52
N SER A 159 27.26 -2.00 7.16
CA SER A 159 28.41 -1.81 8.05
C SER A 159 28.12 -0.94 9.28
N TYR A 160 27.00 -0.21 9.28
CA TYR A 160 26.61 0.66 10.40
C TYR A 160 26.01 -0.08 11.59
N ALA A 161 25.54 -1.31 11.40
CA ALA A 161 24.70 -1.98 12.36
C ALA A 161 25.09 -3.44 12.63
N ASP A 162 24.55 -3.97 13.71
CA ASP A 162 24.75 -5.35 14.14
C ASP A 162 23.55 -6.25 13.81
N CYS A 163 22.38 -5.64 13.52
CA CYS A 163 21.19 -6.33 13.07
C CYS A 163 20.32 -5.44 12.16
N TYR A 164 19.48 -6.08 11.37
CA TYR A 164 18.58 -5.43 10.42
C TYR A 164 17.11 -5.71 10.72
N ILE A 165 16.29 -4.66 10.70
CA ILE A 165 14.85 -4.74 10.86
C ILE A 165 14.16 -4.13 9.64
N ASN A 166 13.31 -4.91 8.96
CA ASN A 166 12.42 -4.39 7.94
C ASN A 166 11.06 -4.06 8.58
N ASP A 167 10.70 -2.78 8.58
CA ASP A 167 9.44 -2.27 9.15
C ASP A 167 8.68 -1.38 8.16
N ALA A 168 8.82 -1.65 6.86
CA ALA A 168 8.28 -0.86 5.78
C ALA A 168 7.53 -1.72 4.76
N PHE A 169 6.32 -2.15 5.09
CA PHE A 169 5.51 -3.01 4.22
C PHE A 169 5.18 -2.35 2.88
N GLY A 170 4.88 -1.05 2.85
CA GLY A 170 4.57 -0.32 1.62
C GLY A 170 5.66 -0.35 0.55
N THR A 171 6.90 -0.68 0.91
CA THR A 171 8.04 -0.83 -0.02
C THR A 171 8.51 -2.26 -0.21
N ALA A 172 7.87 -3.23 0.46
CA ALA A 172 8.30 -4.63 0.46
C ALA A 172 8.21 -5.32 -0.92
N HIS A 173 7.39 -4.79 -1.83
CA HIS A 173 7.25 -5.27 -3.22
C HIS A 173 8.43 -4.88 -4.12
N ARG A 174 9.40 -4.13 -3.63
CA ARG A 174 10.55 -3.64 -4.39
C ARG A 174 11.85 -4.25 -3.87
N ALA A 175 12.65 -4.81 -4.78
CA ALA A 175 13.99 -5.32 -4.47
C ALA A 175 15.01 -4.17 -4.41
N HIS A 176 14.76 -3.19 -3.51
CA HIS A 176 15.66 -2.06 -3.28
C HIS A 176 16.81 -2.44 -2.34
N ALA A 177 17.86 -1.60 -2.30
CA ALA A 177 19.01 -1.81 -1.45
C ALA A 177 18.62 -1.97 0.02
N SER A 178 17.82 -1.04 0.54
CA SER A 178 17.43 -0.99 1.95
C SER A 178 16.30 -1.95 2.35
N THR A 179 15.52 -2.43 1.40
CA THR A 179 14.34 -3.27 1.67
C THR A 179 14.58 -4.77 1.48
N ALA A 180 15.50 -5.14 0.60
CA ALA A 180 15.78 -6.53 0.26
C ALA A 180 17.27 -6.88 0.31
N LEU A 181 18.12 -6.16 -0.44
CA LEU A 181 19.52 -6.56 -0.63
C LEU A 181 20.34 -6.49 0.66
N ILE A 182 20.05 -5.56 1.55
CA ILE A 182 20.75 -5.39 2.82
C ILE A 182 20.59 -6.62 3.73
N ALA A 183 19.48 -7.36 3.63
CA ALA A 183 19.23 -8.53 4.46
C ALA A 183 20.26 -9.65 4.27
N ASP A 184 20.90 -9.73 3.11
CA ASP A 184 21.94 -10.71 2.82
C ASP A 184 23.22 -10.51 3.68
N TYR A 185 23.42 -9.30 4.21
CA TYR A 185 24.53 -8.98 5.12
C TYR A 185 24.25 -9.33 6.58
N PHE A 186 23.03 -9.73 6.89
CA PHE A 186 22.59 -10.13 8.24
C PHE A 186 21.96 -11.54 8.20
N PRO A 187 22.73 -12.59 7.89
CA PRO A 187 22.18 -13.92 7.68
C PRO A 187 21.42 -14.47 8.89
N ASN A 188 21.85 -14.12 10.10
CA ASN A 188 21.27 -14.59 11.36
C ASN A 188 20.62 -13.48 12.20
N ASP A 189 20.86 -12.21 11.89
CA ASP A 189 20.45 -11.06 12.69
C ASP A 189 19.52 -10.13 11.90
N LYS A 190 18.49 -10.72 11.30
CA LYS A 190 17.44 -10.02 10.54
C LYS A 190 16.07 -10.43 10.98
N MET A 191 15.12 -9.47 10.99
CA MET A 191 13.77 -9.69 11.44
C MET A 191 12.80 -8.67 10.87
N PHE A 192 11.51 -8.94 11.01
CA PHE A 192 10.46 -7.95 10.78
C PHE A 192 10.28 -7.06 12.01
N GLY A 193 9.92 -5.78 11.78
CA GLY A 193 9.33 -4.94 12.80
C GLY A 193 7.82 -5.16 12.90
N TYR A 194 7.18 -4.52 13.86
CA TYR A 194 5.76 -4.70 14.14
C TYR A 194 4.84 -4.27 12.99
N VAL A 195 5.21 -3.24 12.22
CA VAL A 195 4.43 -2.83 11.04
C VAL A 195 4.38 -3.97 10.03
N MET A 196 5.54 -4.54 9.71
CA MET A 196 5.64 -5.67 8.78
C MET A 196 4.89 -6.91 9.30
N GLU A 197 5.09 -7.26 10.56
CA GLU A 197 4.42 -8.42 11.18
C GLU A 197 2.89 -8.26 11.17
N ASN A 198 2.39 -7.09 11.53
CA ASN A 198 0.95 -6.82 11.58
C ASN A 198 0.33 -6.83 10.17
N GLU A 199 0.99 -6.21 9.18
CA GLU A 199 0.53 -6.23 7.80
C GLU A 199 0.48 -7.67 7.24
N LEU A 200 1.55 -8.43 7.39
CA LEU A 200 1.60 -9.82 6.95
C LEU A 200 0.55 -10.68 7.65
N LYS A 201 0.41 -10.52 8.97
CA LYS A 201 -0.58 -11.27 9.76
C LYS A 201 -2.01 -10.93 9.33
N ALA A 202 -2.30 -9.65 9.08
CA ALA A 202 -3.61 -9.20 8.63
C ALA A 202 -3.97 -9.79 7.26
N VAL A 203 -3.02 -9.76 6.31
CA VAL A 203 -3.25 -10.27 4.95
C VAL A 203 -3.27 -11.79 4.91
N ASP A 204 -2.33 -12.46 5.58
CA ASP A 204 -2.30 -13.93 5.66
C ASP A 204 -3.58 -14.48 6.29
N GLY A 205 -4.15 -13.76 7.27
CA GLY A 205 -5.41 -14.13 7.91
C GLY A 205 -6.59 -14.23 6.94
N ILE A 206 -6.63 -13.37 5.93
CA ILE A 206 -7.70 -13.41 4.92
C ILE A 206 -7.34 -14.25 3.68
N MET A 207 -6.06 -14.38 3.36
CA MET A 207 -5.63 -15.06 2.12
C MET A 207 -5.38 -16.54 2.29
N LEU A 208 -5.00 -17.01 3.49
CA LEU A 208 -4.66 -18.41 3.75
C LEU A 208 -5.82 -19.18 4.40
N ASN A 209 -6.43 -18.64 5.44
CA ASN A 209 -7.47 -19.32 6.21
C ASN A 209 -8.59 -18.34 6.62
N PRO A 210 -9.35 -17.76 5.68
CA PRO A 210 -10.45 -16.85 6.02
C PRO A 210 -11.58 -17.60 6.72
N GLU A 211 -12.21 -16.96 7.70
CA GLU A 211 -13.49 -17.40 8.22
C GLU A 211 -14.57 -17.10 7.15
N ARG A 212 -15.37 -18.13 6.81
CA ARG A 212 -16.35 -18.01 5.73
C ARG A 212 -17.75 -17.64 6.23
N PRO A 213 -18.56 -16.96 5.42
CA PRO A 213 -18.31 -16.54 4.04
C PRO A 213 -17.27 -15.40 3.94
N PHE A 214 -16.40 -15.50 2.92
CA PHE A 214 -15.42 -14.47 2.61
C PHE A 214 -15.88 -13.62 1.42
N CYS A 215 -16.01 -12.32 1.64
CA CYS A 215 -16.39 -11.32 0.63
C CYS A 215 -15.18 -10.44 0.27
N ALA A 216 -14.88 -10.34 -1.01
CA ALA A 216 -14.01 -9.28 -1.53
C ALA A 216 -14.86 -8.22 -2.25
N ILE A 217 -14.65 -6.96 -1.88
CA ILE A 217 -15.26 -5.79 -2.52
C ILE A 217 -14.17 -5.11 -3.31
N LEU A 218 -14.26 -5.15 -4.63
CA LEU A 218 -13.30 -4.54 -5.54
C LEU A 218 -13.97 -3.40 -6.30
N GLY A 219 -13.39 -2.22 -6.20
CA GLY A 219 -13.79 -1.04 -6.94
C GLY A 219 -12.65 -0.50 -7.79
N GLY A 220 -12.93 0.55 -8.51
CA GLY A 220 -11.98 1.24 -9.38
C GLY A 220 -12.54 1.51 -10.76
N SER A 221 -11.76 2.22 -11.59
CA SER A 221 -12.24 2.69 -12.90
C SER A 221 -12.08 1.66 -14.02
N LYS A 222 -11.10 0.73 -13.93
CA LYS A 222 -10.69 -0.12 -15.05
C LYS A 222 -10.54 -1.58 -14.65
N VAL A 223 -11.12 -2.49 -15.45
CA VAL A 223 -10.95 -3.95 -15.34
C VAL A 223 -9.49 -4.34 -15.54
N SER A 224 -8.83 -3.76 -16.56
CA SER A 224 -7.44 -4.07 -16.92
C SER A 224 -6.45 -3.93 -15.76
N THR A 225 -6.73 -3.07 -14.80
CA THR A 225 -5.88 -2.86 -13.61
C THR A 225 -6.14 -3.86 -12.48
N LYS A 226 -7.21 -4.65 -12.58
CA LYS A 226 -7.68 -5.54 -11.50
C LYS A 226 -7.71 -7.02 -11.89
N ILE A 227 -7.38 -7.38 -13.14
CA ILE A 227 -7.52 -8.76 -13.65
C ILE A 227 -6.81 -9.75 -12.73
N THR A 228 -5.53 -9.55 -12.46
CA THR A 228 -4.72 -10.50 -11.67
C THR A 228 -5.24 -10.69 -10.24
N ILE A 229 -5.63 -9.58 -9.58
CA ILE A 229 -6.20 -9.67 -8.24
C ILE A 229 -7.57 -10.35 -8.24
N ILE A 230 -8.43 -10.07 -9.23
CA ILE A 230 -9.73 -10.73 -9.37
C ILE A 230 -9.51 -12.24 -9.55
N GLU A 231 -8.65 -12.66 -10.47
CA GLU A 231 -8.37 -14.07 -10.73
C GLU A 231 -7.85 -14.80 -9.49
N ASN A 232 -6.94 -14.19 -8.74
CA ASN A 232 -6.43 -14.80 -7.51
C ASN A 232 -7.49 -14.87 -6.41
N LEU A 233 -8.34 -13.86 -6.28
CA LEU A 233 -9.41 -13.84 -5.30
C LEU A 233 -10.55 -14.82 -5.63
N LEU A 234 -10.83 -15.07 -6.90
CA LEU A 234 -11.83 -16.09 -7.30
C LEU A 234 -11.52 -17.50 -6.78
N GLU A 235 -10.25 -17.78 -6.48
CA GLU A 235 -9.83 -19.05 -5.85
C GLU A 235 -10.13 -19.10 -4.34
N LYS A 236 -10.50 -17.98 -3.73
CA LYS A 236 -10.51 -17.82 -2.27
C LYS A 236 -11.82 -17.34 -1.68
N VAL A 237 -12.58 -16.52 -2.42
CA VAL A 237 -13.78 -15.86 -1.93
C VAL A 237 -15.06 -16.66 -2.20
N ASP A 238 -16.08 -16.44 -1.39
CA ASP A 238 -17.43 -16.93 -1.62
C ASP A 238 -18.28 -15.88 -2.37
N VAL A 239 -18.00 -14.60 -2.13
CA VAL A 239 -18.71 -13.48 -2.73
C VAL A 239 -17.69 -12.46 -3.27
N LEU A 240 -17.89 -12.05 -4.51
CA LEU A 240 -17.13 -10.98 -5.15
C LEU A 240 -18.07 -9.83 -5.47
N VAL A 241 -17.95 -8.72 -4.74
CA VAL A 241 -18.67 -7.48 -5.01
C VAL A 241 -17.82 -6.61 -5.93
N LEU A 242 -18.34 -6.29 -7.10
CA LEU A 242 -17.69 -5.40 -8.07
C LEU A 242 -18.41 -4.04 -8.07
N GLY A 243 -17.60 -2.97 -7.96
CA GLY A 243 -18.08 -1.60 -7.96
C GLY A 243 -17.18 -0.66 -8.76
N GLY A 244 -17.58 0.61 -8.81
CA GLY A 244 -16.85 1.64 -9.55
C GLY A 244 -17.01 1.56 -11.07
N GLY A 245 -16.23 2.35 -11.76
CA GLY A 245 -16.32 2.50 -13.24
C GLY A 245 -16.10 1.21 -14.01
N MET A 246 -15.32 0.27 -13.47
CA MET A 246 -15.07 -1.01 -14.14
C MET A 246 -16.34 -1.85 -14.34
N THR A 247 -17.40 -1.64 -13.56
CA THR A 247 -18.65 -2.38 -13.70
C THR A 247 -19.35 -2.08 -15.02
N TYR A 248 -19.15 -0.91 -15.59
CA TYR A 248 -19.72 -0.55 -16.90
C TYR A 248 -19.06 -1.31 -18.06
N THR A 249 -17.82 -1.72 -17.91
CA THR A 249 -17.19 -2.66 -18.85
C THR A 249 -17.87 -4.04 -18.80
N PHE A 250 -18.18 -4.55 -17.61
CA PHE A 250 -18.98 -5.79 -17.46
C PHE A 250 -20.37 -5.66 -18.06
N ALA A 251 -21.10 -4.57 -17.75
CA ALA A 251 -22.44 -4.33 -18.26
C ALA A 251 -22.46 -4.25 -19.78
N ALA A 252 -21.50 -3.53 -20.38
CA ALA A 252 -21.40 -3.42 -21.85
C ALA A 252 -20.99 -4.76 -22.50
N ALA A 253 -20.11 -5.54 -21.86
CA ALA A 253 -19.74 -6.86 -22.35
C ALA A 253 -20.92 -7.83 -22.40
N GLU A 254 -21.89 -7.68 -21.51
CA GLU A 254 -23.15 -8.44 -21.49
C GLU A 254 -24.24 -7.85 -22.41
N GLY A 255 -23.91 -6.82 -23.21
CA GLY A 255 -24.80 -6.20 -24.20
C GLY A 255 -25.62 -5.01 -23.65
N GLY A 256 -25.30 -4.52 -22.45
CA GLY A 256 -25.93 -3.33 -21.87
C GLY A 256 -25.46 -2.03 -22.52
N LYS A 257 -26.22 -0.96 -22.25
CA LYS A 257 -25.90 0.42 -22.64
C LYS A 257 -25.34 1.17 -21.45
N VAL A 258 -24.21 1.81 -21.60
CA VAL A 258 -23.50 2.48 -20.49
C VAL A 258 -23.31 3.99 -20.71
N GLY A 259 -23.91 4.56 -21.76
CA GLY A 259 -23.82 5.99 -22.09
C GLY A 259 -22.37 6.43 -22.25
N ASN A 260 -22.03 7.54 -21.61
CA ASN A 260 -20.68 8.11 -21.61
C ASN A 260 -19.79 7.56 -20.47
N SER A 261 -20.26 6.53 -19.76
CA SER A 261 -19.49 5.92 -18.65
C SER A 261 -18.14 5.39 -19.12
N ILE A 262 -17.16 5.42 -18.22
CA ILE A 262 -15.85 4.79 -18.49
C ILE A 262 -16.06 3.32 -18.86
N CYS A 263 -15.43 2.90 -19.95
CA CYS A 263 -15.58 1.56 -20.48
C CYS A 263 -14.32 1.15 -21.24
N GLU A 264 -13.94 -0.12 -21.15
CA GLU A 264 -12.80 -0.71 -21.86
C GLU A 264 -13.30 -1.78 -22.84
N PRO A 265 -13.64 -1.43 -24.11
CA PRO A 265 -14.16 -2.40 -25.09
C PRO A 265 -13.20 -3.55 -25.39
N ASP A 266 -11.89 -3.30 -25.33
CA ASP A 266 -10.84 -4.31 -25.47
C ASP A 266 -10.79 -5.33 -24.32
N GLN A 267 -11.50 -5.08 -23.22
CA GLN A 267 -11.61 -5.97 -22.07
C GLN A 267 -12.95 -6.72 -21.96
N PHE A 268 -13.82 -6.63 -22.97
CA PHE A 268 -15.12 -7.31 -22.93
C PHE A 268 -14.99 -8.83 -22.79
N GLN A 269 -14.10 -9.44 -23.57
CA GLN A 269 -13.89 -10.88 -23.46
C GLN A 269 -13.32 -11.26 -22.07
N THR A 270 -12.37 -10.48 -21.56
CA THR A 270 -11.82 -10.68 -20.21
C THR A 270 -12.91 -10.59 -19.14
N ALA A 271 -13.82 -9.61 -19.24
CA ALA A 271 -14.93 -9.46 -18.31
C ALA A 271 -15.87 -10.68 -18.35
N LEU A 272 -16.21 -11.17 -19.53
CA LEU A 272 -17.05 -12.37 -19.70
C LEU A 272 -16.35 -13.62 -19.14
N ASP A 273 -15.05 -13.77 -19.37
CA ASP A 273 -14.26 -14.90 -18.86
C ASP A 273 -14.20 -14.89 -17.33
N ILE A 274 -14.08 -13.72 -16.71
CA ILE A 274 -14.14 -13.56 -15.25
C ILE A 274 -15.49 -14.03 -14.71
N LEU A 275 -16.60 -13.61 -15.31
CA LEU A 275 -17.94 -14.01 -14.89
C LEU A 275 -18.15 -15.54 -15.05
N ALA A 276 -17.67 -16.11 -16.16
CA ALA A 276 -17.73 -17.56 -16.41
C ALA A 276 -16.91 -18.34 -15.37
N LYS A 277 -15.69 -17.89 -15.08
CA LYS A 277 -14.79 -18.48 -14.08
C LYS A 277 -15.38 -18.40 -12.67
N ALA A 278 -15.98 -17.27 -12.31
CA ALA A 278 -16.67 -17.10 -11.04
C ALA A 278 -17.82 -18.12 -10.89
N LYS A 279 -18.63 -18.29 -11.93
CA LYS A 279 -19.72 -19.26 -11.97
C LYS A 279 -19.21 -20.71 -11.84
N GLU A 280 -18.15 -21.06 -12.56
CA GLU A 280 -17.52 -22.39 -12.47
C GLU A 280 -17.04 -22.71 -11.04
N LYS A 281 -16.47 -21.70 -10.36
CA LYS A 281 -15.97 -21.85 -9.00
C LYS A 281 -17.04 -21.69 -7.90
N GLY A 282 -18.28 -21.44 -8.27
CA GLY A 282 -19.36 -21.20 -7.32
C GLY A 282 -19.25 -19.88 -6.55
N VAL A 283 -18.49 -18.93 -7.06
CA VAL A 283 -18.36 -17.59 -6.47
C VAL A 283 -19.54 -16.73 -6.91
N LYS A 284 -20.24 -16.13 -5.95
CA LYS A 284 -21.32 -15.19 -6.21
C LYS A 284 -20.75 -13.83 -6.60
N VAL A 285 -20.95 -13.41 -7.84
CA VAL A 285 -20.62 -12.05 -8.28
C VAL A 285 -21.80 -11.14 -8.04
N VAL A 286 -21.57 -10.00 -7.40
CA VAL A 286 -22.59 -9.00 -7.07
C VAL A 286 -22.17 -7.66 -7.66
N MET A 287 -23.02 -7.09 -8.52
CA MET A 287 -22.89 -5.76 -9.06
C MET A 287 -24.16 -4.96 -8.76
N SER A 288 -24.06 -3.64 -8.74
CA SER A 288 -25.21 -2.79 -8.51
C SER A 288 -26.21 -2.89 -9.68
N PRO A 289 -27.49 -3.09 -9.40
CA PRO A 289 -28.53 -3.10 -10.43
C PRO A 289 -28.83 -1.68 -10.98
N ASP A 290 -28.53 -0.65 -10.21
CA ASP A 290 -28.75 0.76 -10.52
C ASP A 290 -27.44 1.56 -10.47
N ALA A 291 -27.47 2.74 -11.06
CA ALA A 291 -26.38 3.70 -11.03
C ALA A 291 -26.90 5.11 -10.75
N LEU A 292 -26.19 5.83 -9.91
CA LEU A 292 -26.25 7.28 -9.90
C LEU A 292 -25.50 7.77 -11.13
N ILE A 293 -26.21 8.52 -11.99
CA ILE A 293 -25.66 9.04 -13.25
C ILE A 293 -25.56 10.56 -13.19
N ALA A 294 -24.57 11.10 -13.89
CA ALA A 294 -24.34 12.54 -14.02
C ALA A 294 -24.18 12.93 -15.48
N ASP A 295 -24.55 14.17 -15.81
CA ASP A 295 -24.36 14.75 -17.15
C ASP A 295 -22.97 15.36 -17.38
N ALA A 296 -22.14 15.41 -16.33
CA ALA A 296 -20.74 15.81 -16.37
C ALA A 296 -19.97 15.26 -15.17
N PHE A 297 -18.66 15.09 -15.32
CA PHE A 297 -17.76 14.74 -14.23
C PHE A 297 -17.42 15.98 -13.40
N SER A 298 -18.39 16.47 -12.64
CA SER A 298 -18.28 17.72 -11.87
C SER A 298 -19.17 17.70 -10.64
N ALA A 299 -18.74 18.42 -9.60
CA ALA A 299 -19.55 18.66 -8.41
C ALA A 299 -20.89 19.39 -8.71
N ASP A 300 -20.92 20.19 -9.78
CA ASP A 300 -22.11 20.96 -10.19
C ASP A 300 -23.02 20.22 -11.20
N ALA A 301 -22.61 19.00 -11.63
CA ALA A 301 -23.39 18.22 -12.59
C ALA A 301 -24.79 17.92 -12.10
N ASN A 302 -25.75 17.85 -13.04
CA ASN A 302 -27.06 17.27 -12.76
C ASN A 302 -26.93 15.78 -12.56
N THR A 303 -27.74 15.21 -11.68
CA THR A 303 -27.75 13.78 -11.38
C THR A 303 -29.11 13.17 -11.58
N ASN A 304 -29.13 11.89 -11.93
CA ASN A 304 -30.32 11.07 -12.02
C ASN A 304 -29.98 9.63 -11.66
N VAL A 305 -30.93 8.75 -11.67
CA VAL A 305 -30.76 7.32 -11.44
C VAL A 305 -31.20 6.56 -12.68
N ALA A 306 -30.42 5.56 -13.07
CA ALA A 306 -30.75 4.67 -14.17
C ALA A 306 -30.39 3.22 -13.83
N PRO A 307 -30.96 2.20 -14.52
CA PRO A 307 -30.43 0.85 -14.48
C PRO A 307 -28.96 0.86 -14.91
N ALA A 308 -28.09 0.14 -14.20
CA ALA A 308 -26.65 0.15 -14.47
C ALA A 308 -26.26 -0.37 -15.87
N ASN A 309 -27.15 -1.15 -16.48
CA ASN A 309 -27.00 -1.69 -17.85
C ASN A 309 -27.81 -0.93 -18.91
N ASN A 310 -28.42 0.19 -18.56
CA ASN A 310 -29.18 1.01 -19.49
C ASN A 310 -29.08 2.52 -19.16
N ILE A 311 -27.86 3.03 -19.29
CA ILE A 311 -27.56 4.45 -19.05
C ILE A 311 -27.76 5.23 -20.36
N PRO A 312 -28.54 6.33 -20.35
CA PRO A 312 -28.78 7.14 -21.55
C PRO A 312 -27.52 7.80 -22.10
N ASP A 313 -27.51 8.08 -23.39
CA ASP A 313 -26.47 8.89 -24.03
C ASP A 313 -26.37 10.28 -23.37
N GLY A 314 -25.17 10.80 -23.23
CA GLY A 314 -24.91 12.08 -22.55
C GLY A 314 -24.83 11.97 -21.03
N TRP A 315 -25.06 10.80 -20.45
CA TRP A 315 -24.94 10.52 -19.02
C TRP A 315 -23.85 9.49 -18.75
N GLU A 316 -23.20 9.63 -17.62
CA GLU A 316 -22.19 8.68 -17.14
C GLU A 316 -22.49 8.20 -15.72
N GLY A 317 -22.20 6.94 -15.44
CA GLY A 317 -22.31 6.39 -14.09
C GLY A 317 -21.19 6.91 -13.21
N VAL A 318 -21.52 7.43 -12.04
CA VAL A 318 -20.57 8.04 -11.11
C VAL A 318 -20.58 7.42 -9.72
N ASP A 319 -21.64 6.68 -9.38
CA ASP A 319 -21.78 5.96 -8.10
C ASP A 319 -22.87 4.87 -8.25
N ILE A 320 -22.99 4.02 -7.25
CA ILE A 320 -24.17 3.16 -7.09
C ILE A 320 -25.34 3.97 -6.51
N ALA A 321 -26.57 3.58 -6.86
CA ALA A 321 -27.77 4.20 -6.31
C ALA A 321 -28.38 3.36 -5.16
N ASP A 322 -29.62 3.63 -4.77
CA ASP A 322 -30.16 3.10 -3.52
C ASP A 322 -30.36 1.57 -3.51
N GLU A 323 -30.75 0.99 -4.65
CA GLU A 323 -30.88 -0.48 -4.74
C GLU A 323 -29.49 -1.16 -4.67
N GLY A 324 -28.48 -0.57 -5.31
CA GLY A 324 -27.09 -1.05 -5.22
C GLY A 324 -26.56 -1.01 -3.79
N LYS A 325 -26.78 0.10 -3.07
CA LYS A 325 -26.41 0.23 -1.65
C LYS A 325 -27.07 -0.86 -0.80
N LYS A 326 -28.34 -1.13 -1.05
CA LYS A 326 -29.08 -2.18 -0.34
C LYS A 326 -28.53 -3.56 -0.62
N VAL A 327 -28.34 -3.90 -1.90
CA VAL A 327 -27.83 -5.21 -2.31
C VAL A 327 -26.41 -5.44 -1.75
N PHE A 328 -25.53 -4.44 -1.84
CA PHE A 328 -24.17 -4.54 -1.32
C PHE A 328 -24.17 -4.73 0.21
N ARG A 329 -24.97 -3.93 0.93
CA ARG A 329 -25.12 -4.05 2.37
C ARG A 329 -25.58 -5.44 2.80
N GLU A 330 -26.61 -5.98 2.14
CA GLU A 330 -27.16 -7.30 2.45
C GLU A 330 -26.12 -8.40 2.30
N GLU A 331 -25.28 -8.36 1.25
CA GLU A 331 -24.23 -9.35 1.04
C GLU A 331 -23.06 -9.17 2.03
N ILE A 332 -22.63 -7.93 2.28
CA ILE A 332 -21.54 -7.63 3.23
C ILE A 332 -21.88 -8.15 4.64
N LEU A 333 -23.12 -7.92 5.10
CA LEU A 333 -23.54 -8.30 6.45
C LEU A 333 -23.65 -9.82 6.68
N LYS A 334 -23.68 -10.64 5.62
CA LYS A 334 -23.64 -12.11 5.73
C LYS A 334 -22.22 -12.65 5.92
N CYS A 335 -21.21 -11.85 5.66
CA CYS A 335 -19.83 -12.31 5.58
C CYS A 335 -19.09 -12.24 6.92
N LYS A 336 -18.16 -13.17 7.13
CA LYS A 336 -17.29 -13.25 8.31
C LYS A 336 -15.93 -12.67 8.06
N THR A 337 -15.47 -12.69 6.81
CA THR A 337 -14.24 -12.06 6.35
C THR A 337 -14.56 -11.11 5.21
N ILE A 338 -14.04 -9.90 5.29
CA ILE A 338 -14.32 -8.84 4.31
C ILE A 338 -12.98 -8.20 3.92
N LEU A 339 -12.73 -8.15 2.61
CA LEU A 339 -11.67 -7.35 2.00
C LEU A 339 -12.30 -6.21 1.20
N TRP A 340 -11.86 -4.99 1.42
CA TRP A 340 -12.25 -3.86 0.57
C TRP A 340 -11.05 -3.22 -0.11
N ASN A 341 -11.05 -3.23 -1.44
CA ASN A 341 -10.03 -2.62 -2.29
C ASN A 341 -10.64 -1.85 -3.46
N GLY A 342 -10.72 -0.56 -3.35
CA GLY A 342 -11.23 0.37 -4.35
C GLY A 342 -12.65 0.86 -4.06
N PRO A 343 -12.90 2.17 -4.22
CA PRO A 343 -14.21 2.78 -4.02
C PRO A 343 -15.20 2.31 -5.09
N VAL A 344 -16.48 2.35 -4.75
CA VAL A 344 -17.57 1.94 -5.64
C VAL A 344 -18.20 3.11 -6.41
N GLY A 345 -17.68 4.31 -6.22
CA GLY A 345 -18.08 5.53 -6.89
C GLY A 345 -16.96 6.58 -6.86
N VAL A 346 -17.21 7.76 -7.41
CA VAL A 346 -16.29 8.90 -7.45
C VAL A 346 -16.30 9.59 -6.07
N PHE A 347 -15.63 9.01 -5.11
CA PHE A 347 -15.69 9.43 -3.70
C PHE A 347 -15.06 10.79 -3.41
N GLU A 348 -14.27 11.32 -4.32
CA GLU A 348 -13.66 12.65 -4.23
C GLU A 348 -14.72 13.76 -4.30
N ILE A 349 -15.82 13.52 -4.98
CA ILE A 349 -16.96 14.43 -5.09
C ILE A 349 -18.05 13.96 -4.12
N ASP A 350 -18.40 14.76 -3.14
CA ASP A 350 -19.26 14.35 -2.03
C ASP A 350 -20.61 13.77 -2.46
N LYS A 351 -21.25 14.35 -3.48
CA LYS A 351 -22.53 13.83 -3.99
C LYS A 351 -22.41 12.50 -4.74
N PHE A 352 -21.20 12.08 -5.14
CA PHE A 352 -20.88 10.81 -5.78
C PHE A 352 -20.24 9.82 -4.82
N ALA A 353 -20.10 10.18 -3.56
CA ALA A 353 -19.44 9.39 -2.52
C ALA A 353 -20.42 8.55 -1.68
N THR A 354 -21.70 8.65 -1.92
CA THR A 354 -22.74 8.05 -1.05
C THR A 354 -22.71 6.52 -1.08
N GLY A 355 -22.38 5.92 -2.23
CA GLY A 355 -22.23 4.48 -2.38
C GLY A 355 -21.04 3.95 -1.62
N SER A 356 -19.87 4.59 -1.76
CA SER A 356 -18.65 4.21 -1.02
C SER A 356 -18.84 4.40 0.49
N ARG A 357 -19.58 5.43 0.93
CA ARG A 357 -19.96 5.61 2.33
C ARG A 357 -20.84 4.46 2.82
N ALA A 358 -21.86 4.07 2.06
CA ALA A 358 -22.73 2.98 2.41
C ALA A 358 -21.99 1.63 2.54
N VAL A 359 -21.02 1.39 1.66
CA VAL A 359 -20.12 0.22 1.76
C VAL A 359 -19.30 0.29 3.03
N ALA A 360 -18.65 1.42 3.33
CA ALA A 360 -17.86 1.61 4.53
C ALA A 360 -18.69 1.39 5.82
N GLU A 361 -19.90 1.92 5.86
CA GLU A 361 -20.83 1.74 6.99
C GLU A 361 -21.29 0.28 7.15
N ALA A 362 -21.54 -0.42 6.04
CA ALA A 362 -21.89 -1.84 6.07
C ALA A 362 -20.72 -2.71 6.58
N ILE A 363 -19.48 -2.39 6.17
CA ILE A 363 -18.28 -3.07 6.66
C ILE A 363 -18.10 -2.81 8.17
N ALA A 364 -18.24 -1.56 8.60
CA ALA A 364 -18.15 -1.21 10.03
C ALA A 364 -19.22 -1.94 10.88
N GLU A 365 -20.43 -2.03 10.37
CA GLU A 365 -21.53 -2.78 11.03
C GLU A 365 -21.22 -4.28 11.09
N ALA A 366 -20.78 -4.90 9.98
CA ALA A 366 -20.39 -6.31 9.96
C ALA A 366 -19.26 -6.57 10.95
N THR A 367 -18.28 -5.66 11.03
CA THR A 367 -17.15 -5.75 11.97
C THR A 367 -17.63 -5.68 13.42
N SER A 368 -18.58 -4.80 13.73
CA SER A 368 -19.19 -4.72 15.07
C SER A 368 -19.94 -5.99 15.49
N LYS A 369 -20.35 -6.78 14.51
CA LYS A 369 -21.02 -8.09 14.69
C LYS A 369 -20.06 -9.27 14.65
N GLY A 370 -18.75 -9.03 14.64
CA GLY A 370 -17.70 -10.04 14.74
C GLY A 370 -17.05 -10.44 13.41
N ALA A 371 -17.36 -9.81 12.30
CA ALA A 371 -16.61 -10.03 11.06
C ALA A 371 -15.20 -9.43 11.13
N TYR A 372 -14.24 -10.07 10.47
CA TYR A 372 -12.92 -9.51 10.27
C TYR A 372 -12.89 -8.72 8.95
N SER A 373 -12.48 -7.47 9.02
CA SER A 373 -12.43 -6.58 7.86
C SER A 373 -11.05 -5.99 7.64
N LEU A 374 -10.55 -6.09 6.40
CA LEU A 374 -9.30 -5.49 5.95
C LEU A 374 -9.59 -4.49 4.84
N ILE A 375 -9.15 -3.25 5.06
CA ILE A 375 -9.24 -2.17 4.09
C ILE A 375 -7.86 -1.96 3.48
N GLY A 376 -7.75 -2.05 2.17
CA GLY A 376 -6.47 -1.94 1.49
C GLY A 376 -6.53 -1.23 0.15
N GLY A 377 -5.41 -0.60 -0.20
CA GLY A 377 -5.30 0.28 -1.36
C GLY A 377 -5.52 1.75 -1.03
N GLY A 378 -4.77 2.64 -1.68
CA GLY A 378 -4.75 4.07 -1.36
C GLY A 378 -6.13 4.72 -1.32
N ASP A 379 -6.95 4.47 -2.33
CA ASP A 379 -8.28 5.09 -2.45
C ASP A 379 -9.27 4.55 -1.41
N SER A 380 -9.21 3.25 -1.08
CA SER A 380 -10.06 2.68 -0.02
C SER A 380 -9.70 3.22 1.35
N VAL A 381 -8.39 3.37 1.61
CA VAL A 381 -7.89 3.97 2.86
C VAL A 381 -8.30 5.45 2.93
N ALA A 382 -8.21 6.18 1.83
CA ALA A 382 -8.70 7.55 1.76
C ALA A 382 -10.21 7.64 2.02
N CYS A 383 -11.01 6.72 1.45
CA CYS A 383 -12.44 6.61 1.69
C CYS A 383 -12.77 6.39 3.17
N ILE A 384 -12.20 5.36 3.78
CA ILE A 384 -12.54 5.00 5.17
C ILE A 384 -12.15 6.13 6.14
N ASN A 385 -11.04 6.81 5.87
CA ASN A 385 -10.60 7.97 6.64
C ASN A 385 -11.54 9.18 6.43
N LYS A 386 -11.90 9.50 5.17
CA LYS A 386 -12.84 10.57 4.83
C LYS A 386 -14.18 10.41 5.56
N PHE A 387 -14.65 9.17 5.73
CA PHE A 387 -15.91 8.88 6.39
C PHE A 387 -15.79 8.74 7.92
N GLY A 388 -14.58 8.81 8.48
CA GLY A 388 -14.35 8.72 9.92
C GLY A 388 -14.61 7.32 10.49
N LEU A 389 -14.43 6.26 9.69
CA LEU A 389 -14.76 4.89 10.06
C LEU A 389 -13.52 3.97 10.19
N ALA A 390 -12.31 4.52 10.11
CA ALA A 390 -11.08 3.74 10.17
C ALA A 390 -10.92 2.94 11.49
N ASP A 391 -11.42 3.46 12.60
CA ASP A 391 -11.44 2.81 13.92
C ASP A 391 -12.58 1.81 14.11
N LYS A 392 -13.49 1.70 13.13
CA LYS A 392 -14.65 0.79 13.14
C LYS A 392 -14.43 -0.48 12.31
N VAL A 393 -13.27 -0.65 11.71
CA VAL A 393 -12.87 -1.82 10.93
C VAL A 393 -11.71 -2.54 11.60
N SER A 394 -11.45 -3.81 11.25
CA SER A 394 -10.44 -4.60 11.95
C SER A 394 -9.02 -4.17 11.61
N TYR A 395 -8.74 -3.86 10.35
CA TYR A 395 -7.40 -3.45 9.91
C TYR A 395 -7.44 -2.52 8.70
N VAL A 396 -6.70 -1.42 8.77
CA VAL A 396 -6.48 -0.51 7.64
C VAL A 396 -5.01 -0.65 7.23
N SER A 397 -4.78 -1.22 6.06
CA SER A 397 -3.43 -1.48 5.56
C SER A 397 -2.76 -0.20 5.07
N THR A 398 -1.50 -0.04 5.43
CA THR A 398 -0.63 1.01 4.89
C THR A 398 0.17 0.55 3.68
N GLY A 399 -0.03 -0.70 3.26
CA GLY A 399 0.80 -1.40 2.27
C GLY A 399 0.66 -0.93 0.83
N GLY A 400 -0.44 -0.27 0.47
CA GLY A 400 -0.64 0.26 -0.88
C GLY A 400 -0.37 -0.78 -1.97
N GLY A 401 0.60 -0.51 -2.84
CA GLY A 401 0.97 -1.41 -3.94
C GLY A 401 1.53 -2.76 -3.48
N ALA A 402 2.23 -2.80 -2.34
CA ALA A 402 2.75 -4.06 -1.80
C ALA A 402 1.62 -5.01 -1.38
N LEU A 403 0.57 -4.48 -0.76
CA LEU A 403 -0.62 -5.25 -0.43
C LEU A 403 -1.27 -5.85 -1.68
N LEU A 404 -1.43 -5.04 -2.73
CA LEU A 404 -2.03 -5.50 -3.99
C LEU A 404 -1.21 -6.63 -4.61
N GLU A 405 0.10 -6.47 -4.73
CA GLU A 405 0.99 -7.51 -5.25
C GLU A 405 0.98 -8.78 -4.40
N TYR A 406 0.89 -8.66 -3.09
CA TYR A 406 0.74 -9.81 -2.20
C TYR A 406 -0.58 -10.56 -2.43
N MET A 407 -1.68 -9.82 -2.58
CA MET A 407 -3.00 -10.40 -2.90
C MET A 407 -3.07 -11.01 -4.31
N GLU A 408 -2.23 -10.53 -5.23
CA GLU A 408 -2.02 -11.16 -6.55
C GLU A 408 -1.21 -12.46 -6.49
N GLY A 409 -0.77 -12.89 -5.31
CA GLY A 409 0.02 -14.10 -5.10
C GLY A 409 1.51 -13.94 -5.40
N LYS A 410 1.99 -12.71 -5.58
CA LYS A 410 3.42 -12.45 -5.82
C LYS A 410 4.22 -12.54 -4.53
N GLU A 411 5.40 -13.13 -4.62
CA GLU A 411 6.38 -13.07 -3.54
C GLU A 411 6.94 -11.66 -3.43
N LEU A 412 6.82 -11.04 -2.25
CA LEU A 412 7.39 -9.72 -2.02
C LEU A 412 8.88 -9.81 -1.69
N PRO A 413 9.78 -9.14 -2.46
CA PRO A 413 11.22 -9.22 -2.23
C PRO A 413 11.66 -8.87 -0.81
N GLY A 414 11.06 -7.84 -0.20
CA GLY A 414 11.37 -7.43 1.17
C GLY A 414 10.90 -8.43 2.23
N VAL A 415 9.90 -9.25 1.93
CA VAL A 415 9.45 -10.35 2.80
C VAL A 415 10.35 -11.57 2.62
N ALA A 416 10.60 -11.96 1.37
CA ALA A 416 11.44 -13.09 1.03
C ALA A 416 12.87 -12.95 1.58
N ALA A 417 13.44 -11.74 1.54
CA ALA A 417 14.78 -11.45 2.04
C ALA A 417 14.94 -11.70 3.54
N ILE A 418 13.88 -11.51 4.32
CA ILE A 418 13.89 -11.81 5.77
C ILE A 418 13.64 -13.29 6.02
N ARG A 419 12.76 -13.93 5.25
CA ARG A 419 12.37 -15.33 5.46
C ARG A 419 13.44 -16.35 5.02
N LYS A 420 14.33 -15.95 4.11
CA LYS A 420 15.53 -16.74 3.73
C LYS A 420 16.55 -16.77 4.87
#